data_87b2b9ea5e79f50c00e60875797fed3c
#
_entry.id   87b2b9ea5e79f50c00e60875797fed3c
#
_cell.length_a   1.000
_cell.length_b   1.000
_cell.length_c   1.000
_cell.angle_alpha   90.00
_cell.angle_beta   90.00
_cell.angle_gamma   90.00
#
_symmetry.space_group_name_H-M   'P 1'
#
loop_
_entity.id
_entity.type
_entity.pdbx_description
1 polymer ?
#
loop_
_entity_poly.entity_id
_entity_poly.type
_entity_poly.pdbx_seq_one_letter_code
_entity_poly.pdbx_strand_id
1 'polypeptide(L)'
;MTGVLIRDASPDDMPALRDVFRRSSLSNDGDRPNLLAHPEVLELSDRAVREGRTRAAVADEVIVGFATWLGAGDAIEIEDLFVDPGWMRRGIGRALVLDLIAIARGRGIGRVEVTANQHALAFYEKAGFAVYREDATMFGPAPRMRRAV
;
A
#
# COMPACT_ATOMS: atom_id res chain seq x y z
N MET A 1 -19.64 -10.48 10.86
CA MET A 1 -18.43 -10.09 10.15
C MET A 1 -18.47 -8.60 9.86
N THR A 2 -17.51 -7.90 10.32
CA THR A 2 -17.38 -6.48 9.96
C THR A 2 -17.00 -6.36 8.51
N GLY A 3 -17.88 -5.78 7.70
CA GLY A 3 -17.57 -5.51 6.32
C GLY A 3 -16.55 -4.41 6.21
N VAL A 4 -15.51 -4.64 5.41
CA VAL A 4 -14.60 -3.60 4.98
C VAL A 4 -15.03 -3.17 3.59
N LEU A 5 -15.32 -1.89 3.43
CA LEU A 5 -15.65 -1.31 2.14
C LEU A 5 -14.40 -0.68 1.55
N ILE A 6 -14.09 -0.98 0.29
CA ILE A 6 -12.99 -0.32 -0.43
C ILE A 6 -13.61 0.62 -1.46
N ARG A 7 -13.19 1.87 -1.44
CA ARG A 7 -13.68 2.92 -2.33
C ARG A 7 -12.56 3.86 -2.72
N ASP A 8 -12.80 4.68 -3.73
CA ASP A 8 -11.87 5.76 -4.06
C ASP A 8 -11.78 6.74 -2.89
N ALA A 9 -10.56 7.16 -2.60
CA ALA A 9 -10.33 8.22 -1.65
C ALA A 9 -10.63 9.58 -2.27
N SER A 10 -11.12 10.51 -1.46
CA SER A 10 -11.35 11.89 -1.88
C SER A 10 -10.41 12.84 -1.14
N PRO A 11 -10.26 14.09 -1.58
CA PRO A 11 -9.42 15.06 -0.88
C PRO A 11 -9.78 15.25 0.60
N ASP A 12 -11.05 15.10 0.95
CA ASP A 12 -11.52 15.20 2.33
C ASP A 12 -10.99 14.07 3.23
N ASP A 13 -10.55 12.97 2.63
CA ASP A 13 -9.98 11.83 3.34
C ASP A 13 -8.52 12.05 3.73
N MET A 14 -7.85 13.07 3.21
CA MET A 14 -6.41 13.23 3.41
C MET A 14 -5.96 13.26 4.89
N PRO A 15 -6.64 13.93 5.81
CA PRO A 15 -6.24 13.86 7.22
C PRO A 15 -6.21 12.42 7.75
N ALA A 16 -7.23 11.63 7.44
CA ALA A 16 -7.30 10.23 7.88
C ALA A 16 -6.23 9.37 7.21
N LEU A 17 -5.98 9.59 5.92
CA LEU A 17 -4.92 8.86 5.19
C LEU A 17 -3.54 9.17 5.76
N ARG A 18 -3.27 10.44 6.08
CA ARG A 18 -2.01 10.85 6.70
C ARG A 18 -1.81 10.20 8.06
N ASP A 19 -2.87 10.09 8.85
CA ASP A 19 -2.81 9.44 10.16
C ASP A 19 -2.48 7.95 10.02
N VAL A 20 -3.14 7.23 9.11
CA VAL A 20 -2.85 5.83 8.85
C VAL A 20 -1.40 5.67 8.37
N PHE A 21 -0.97 6.50 7.44
CA PHE A 21 0.39 6.47 6.91
C PHE A 21 1.44 6.62 8.01
N ARG A 22 1.29 7.63 8.87
CA ARG A 22 2.24 7.86 9.96
C ARG A 22 2.22 6.74 10.99
N ARG A 23 1.06 6.32 11.45
CA ARG A 23 0.95 5.25 12.46
C ARG A 23 1.50 3.93 11.92
N SER A 24 1.17 3.58 10.70
CA SER A 24 1.65 2.37 10.06
C SER A 24 3.16 2.40 9.86
N SER A 25 3.69 3.51 9.34
CA SER A 25 5.13 3.65 9.08
C SER A 25 5.95 3.59 10.37
N LEU A 26 5.45 4.22 11.44
CA LEU A 26 6.16 4.28 12.72
C LEU A 26 5.93 3.04 13.60
N SER A 27 5.03 2.13 13.22
CA SER A 27 4.75 0.92 14.01
C SER A 27 5.88 -0.11 13.91
N ASN A 28 6.77 0.02 12.93
CA ASN A 28 7.88 -0.91 12.75
C ASN A 28 9.12 -0.39 13.47
N ASP A 29 9.52 -1.05 14.55
CA ASP A 29 10.64 -0.63 15.39
C ASP A 29 11.97 -0.59 14.63
N GLY A 30 12.17 -1.47 13.64
CA GLY A 30 13.38 -1.48 12.83
C GLY A 30 13.53 -0.25 11.95
N ASP A 31 12.44 0.29 11.44
CA ASP A 31 12.44 1.45 10.55
C ASP A 31 12.26 2.77 11.29
N ARG A 32 11.73 2.74 12.53
CA ARG A 32 11.36 3.93 13.28
C ARG A 32 12.50 4.95 13.45
N PRO A 33 13.73 4.56 13.82
CA PRO A 33 14.81 5.54 13.96
C PRO A 33 15.13 6.27 12.66
N ASN A 34 15.14 5.56 11.52
CA ASN A 34 15.39 6.16 10.21
C ASN A 34 14.28 7.12 9.81
N LEU A 35 13.02 6.74 10.07
CA LEU A 35 11.87 7.58 9.75
C LEU A 35 11.83 8.83 10.59
N LEU A 36 12.17 8.74 11.88
CA LEU A 36 12.23 9.90 12.75
C LEU A 36 13.40 10.84 12.40
N ALA A 37 14.50 10.29 11.87
CA ALA A 37 15.63 11.08 11.39
C ALA A 37 15.36 11.75 10.03
N HIS A 38 14.37 11.25 9.28
CA HIS A 38 13.99 11.76 7.96
C HIS A 38 12.49 12.04 7.93
N PRO A 39 11.99 13.05 8.66
CA PRO A 39 10.54 13.29 8.76
C PRO A 39 9.87 13.59 7.42
N GLU A 40 10.63 14.00 6.41
CA GLU A 40 10.08 14.25 5.06
C GLU A 40 9.51 12.98 4.41
N VAL A 41 9.99 11.78 4.76
CA VAL A 41 9.42 10.52 4.25
C VAL A 41 8.10 10.15 4.92
N LEU A 42 7.73 10.84 5.99
CA LEU A 42 6.43 10.67 6.66
C LEU A 42 5.38 11.64 6.12
N GLU A 43 5.71 12.40 5.08
CA GLU A 43 4.75 13.29 4.42
C GLU A 43 4.08 12.54 3.27
N LEU A 44 2.76 12.47 3.31
CA LEU A 44 1.97 11.85 2.25
C LEU A 44 1.44 12.94 1.32
N SER A 45 1.84 12.87 0.04
CA SER A 45 1.33 13.76 -0.99
C SER A 45 -0.14 13.43 -1.28
N ASP A 46 -0.93 14.45 -1.63
CA ASP A 46 -2.31 14.26 -2.08
C ASP A 46 -2.42 13.95 -3.59
N ARG A 47 -1.30 13.86 -4.29
CA ARG A 47 -1.27 13.69 -5.75
C ARG A 47 -2.04 12.46 -6.22
N ALA A 48 -1.80 11.31 -5.60
CA ALA A 48 -2.48 10.07 -5.98
C ALA A 48 -3.99 10.16 -5.77
N VAL A 49 -4.42 10.83 -4.69
CA VAL A 49 -5.85 11.06 -4.43
C VAL A 49 -6.44 11.96 -5.51
N ARG A 50 -5.77 13.06 -5.83
CA ARG A 50 -6.25 13.99 -6.87
C ARG A 50 -6.31 13.32 -8.25
N GLU A 51 -5.44 12.38 -8.52
CA GLU A 51 -5.41 11.63 -9.77
C GLU A 51 -6.32 10.40 -9.80
N GLY A 52 -7.04 10.13 -8.71
CA GLY A 52 -7.95 8.97 -8.64
C GLY A 52 -7.23 7.63 -8.52
N ARG A 53 -6.04 7.60 -7.92
CA ARG A 53 -5.20 6.40 -7.80
C ARG A 53 -5.08 5.88 -6.38
N THR A 54 -5.93 6.33 -5.46
CA THR A 54 -5.92 5.89 -4.07
C THR A 54 -7.21 5.17 -3.74
N ARG A 55 -7.08 3.94 -3.20
CA ARG A 55 -8.22 3.16 -2.72
C ARG A 55 -8.16 3.12 -1.20
N ALA A 56 -9.25 3.49 -0.57
CA ALA A 56 -9.38 3.55 0.89
C ALA A 56 -10.20 2.38 1.39
N ALA A 57 -9.69 1.71 2.43
CA ALA A 57 -10.43 0.68 3.14
C ALA A 57 -11.12 1.32 4.34
N VAL A 58 -12.43 1.17 4.42
CA VAL A 58 -13.28 1.79 5.44
C VAL A 58 -13.96 0.69 6.25
N ALA A 59 -13.83 0.76 7.57
CA ALA A 59 -14.51 -0.12 8.50
C ALA A 59 -15.10 0.75 9.61
N ASP A 60 -16.36 0.50 9.97
CA ASP A 60 -17.06 1.27 11.00
C ASP A 60 -16.99 2.80 10.74
N GLU A 61 -17.13 3.18 9.47
CA GLU A 61 -17.10 4.57 9.00
C GLU A 61 -15.74 5.26 9.17
N VAL A 62 -14.69 4.50 9.46
CA VAL A 62 -13.33 5.01 9.67
C VAL A 62 -12.40 4.41 8.62
N ILE A 63 -11.49 5.22 8.08
CA ILE A 63 -10.44 4.72 7.19
C ILE A 63 -9.42 3.96 8.03
N VAL A 64 -9.22 2.68 7.70
CA VAL A 64 -8.34 1.78 8.43
C VAL A 64 -7.16 1.30 7.60
N GLY A 65 -7.12 1.67 6.34
CA GLY A 65 -6.01 1.36 5.45
C GLY A 65 -6.22 2.00 4.08
N PHE A 66 -5.17 2.02 3.27
CA PHE A 66 -5.27 2.51 1.90
C PHE A 66 -4.15 1.95 1.04
N ALA A 67 -4.37 2.01 -0.26
CA ALA A 67 -3.37 1.67 -1.27
C ALA A 67 -3.38 2.70 -2.38
N THR A 68 -2.19 3.03 -2.90
CA THR A 68 -2.06 3.84 -4.11
C THR A 68 -1.41 3.03 -5.20
N TRP A 69 -1.78 3.32 -6.43
CA TRP A 69 -1.26 2.59 -7.59
C TRP A 69 -0.90 3.54 -8.72
N LEU A 70 -0.04 3.07 -9.60
CA LEU A 70 0.40 3.83 -10.77
C LEU A 70 0.47 2.88 -11.95
N GLY A 71 -0.06 3.31 -13.10
CA GLY A 71 0.12 2.57 -14.34
C GLY A 71 1.55 2.70 -14.83
N ALA A 72 2.19 1.58 -15.16
CA ALA A 72 3.57 1.52 -15.61
C ALA A 72 3.69 0.50 -16.74
N GLY A 73 3.51 0.97 -17.98
CA GLY A 73 3.54 0.10 -19.16
C GLY A 73 2.44 -0.96 -19.10
N ASP A 74 2.83 -2.23 -19.07
CA ASP A 74 1.90 -3.36 -18.99
C ASP A 74 1.67 -3.87 -17.56
N ALA A 75 1.99 -3.04 -16.56
CA ALA A 75 1.85 -3.37 -15.14
C ALA A 75 1.15 -2.25 -14.39
N ILE A 76 0.57 -2.60 -13.24
CA ILE A 76 0.25 -1.65 -12.19
C ILE A 76 1.35 -1.75 -11.13
N GLU A 77 1.87 -0.61 -10.72
CA GLU A 77 2.78 -0.48 -9.59
C GLU A 77 1.98 -0.18 -8.32
N ILE A 78 2.19 -0.95 -7.26
CA ILE A 78 1.71 -0.57 -5.92
C ILE A 78 2.71 0.43 -5.36
N GLU A 79 2.30 1.69 -5.21
CA GLU A 79 3.15 2.73 -4.65
C GLU A 79 3.09 2.74 -3.12
N ASP A 80 1.90 2.59 -2.57
CA ASP A 80 1.66 2.61 -1.13
C ASP A 80 0.66 1.53 -0.77
N LEU A 81 0.89 0.88 0.36
CA LEU A 81 -0.05 -0.04 0.98
C LEU A 81 0.16 0.04 2.48
N PHE A 82 -0.79 0.65 3.17
CA PHE A 82 -0.70 0.86 4.61
C PHE A 82 -1.99 0.47 5.29
N VAL A 83 -1.86 -0.18 6.45
CA VAL A 83 -2.98 -0.57 7.31
C VAL A 83 -2.73 0.01 8.69
N ASP A 84 -3.76 0.57 9.30
CA ASP A 84 -3.68 1.07 10.67
C ASP A 84 -3.22 -0.07 11.60
N PRO A 85 -2.20 0.17 12.44
CA PRO A 85 -1.69 -0.88 13.34
C PRO A 85 -2.75 -1.55 14.19
N GLY A 86 -3.77 -0.80 14.61
CA GLY A 86 -4.89 -1.36 15.38
C GLY A 86 -5.80 -2.28 14.60
N TRP A 87 -5.66 -2.32 13.27
CA TRP A 87 -6.47 -3.12 12.37
C TRP A 87 -5.68 -4.18 11.60
N MET A 88 -4.42 -4.37 11.96
CA MET A 88 -3.60 -5.41 11.33
C MET A 88 -4.11 -6.81 11.63
N ARG A 89 -3.74 -7.78 10.77
CA ARG A 89 -4.10 -9.20 10.88
C ARG A 89 -5.61 -9.45 10.75
N ARG A 90 -6.34 -8.54 10.13
CA ARG A 90 -7.79 -8.66 9.87
C ARG A 90 -8.11 -8.79 8.38
N GLY A 91 -7.08 -9.00 7.54
CA GLY A 91 -7.27 -9.19 6.11
C GLY A 91 -7.44 -7.90 5.31
N ILE A 92 -7.22 -6.73 5.90
CA ILE A 92 -7.41 -5.44 5.21
C ILE A 92 -6.38 -5.24 4.12
N GLY A 93 -5.11 -5.51 4.41
CA GLY A 93 -4.03 -5.40 3.41
C GLY A 93 -4.29 -6.33 2.23
N ARG A 94 -4.69 -7.57 2.51
CA ARG A 94 -5.04 -8.52 1.45
C ARG A 94 -6.22 -8.03 0.61
N ALA A 95 -7.24 -7.48 1.23
CA ALA A 95 -8.40 -6.95 0.52
C ALA A 95 -8.00 -5.81 -0.41
N LEU A 96 -7.10 -4.92 0.03
CA LEU A 96 -6.57 -3.83 -0.79
C LEU A 96 -5.77 -4.36 -1.98
N VAL A 97 -4.92 -5.36 -1.78
CA VAL A 97 -4.17 -5.98 -2.88
C VAL A 97 -5.11 -6.63 -3.89
N LEU A 98 -6.12 -7.37 -3.42
CA LEU A 98 -7.10 -8.00 -4.31
C LEU A 98 -7.91 -6.95 -5.09
N ASP A 99 -8.21 -5.82 -4.47
CA ASP A 99 -8.87 -4.70 -5.13
C ASP A 99 -8.00 -4.14 -6.27
N LEU A 100 -6.71 -3.95 -6.05
CA LEU A 100 -5.79 -3.49 -7.09
C LEU A 100 -5.64 -4.51 -8.22
N ILE A 101 -5.63 -5.80 -7.89
CA ILE A 101 -5.62 -6.87 -8.89
C ILE A 101 -6.90 -6.80 -9.75
N ALA A 102 -8.04 -6.55 -9.13
CA ALA A 102 -9.29 -6.39 -9.87
C ALA A 102 -9.25 -5.17 -10.80
N ILE A 103 -8.64 -4.07 -10.37
CA ILE A 103 -8.43 -2.89 -11.22
C ILE A 103 -7.56 -3.26 -12.42
N ALA A 104 -6.46 -3.98 -12.20
CA ALA A 104 -5.58 -4.40 -13.27
C ALA A 104 -6.32 -5.28 -14.30
N ARG A 105 -7.08 -6.26 -13.83
CA ARG A 105 -7.89 -7.13 -14.69
C ARG A 105 -8.92 -6.34 -15.50
N GLY A 106 -9.61 -5.41 -14.85
CA GLY A 106 -10.61 -4.57 -15.52
C GLY A 106 -10.03 -3.66 -16.59
N ARG A 107 -8.75 -3.36 -16.51
CA ARG A 107 -8.03 -2.53 -17.50
C ARG A 107 -7.28 -3.36 -18.54
N GLY A 108 -7.35 -4.69 -18.48
CA GLY A 108 -6.59 -5.56 -19.36
C GLY A 108 -5.10 -5.54 -19.08
N ILE A 109 -4.69 -5.19 -17.87
CA ILE A 109 -3.29 -5.14 -17.45
C ILE A 109 -2.92 -6.50 -16.90
N GLY A 110 -1.78 -7.05 -17.36
CA GLY A 110 -1.42 -8.44 -17.07
C GLY A 110 -0.59 -8.67 -15.83
N ARG A 111 -0.20 -7.60 -15.10
CA ARG A 111 0.75 -7.76 -14.01
C ARG A 111 0.60 -6.65 -12.96
N VAL A 112 0.81 -7.00 -11.69
CA VAL A 112 0.95 -6.05 -10.58
C VAL A 112 2.35 -6.20 -10.01
N GLU A 113 3.03 -5.09 -9.74
CA GLU A 113 4.39 -5.07 -9.20
C GLU A 113 4.48 -4.20 -7.96
N VAL A 114 5.46 -4.49 -7.12
CA VAL A 114 5.71 -3.73 -5.89
C VAL A 114 7.19 -3.84 -5.50
N THR A 115 7.74 -2.76 -4.95
CA THR A 115 9.00 -2.82 -4.20
C THR A 115 8.62 -2.94 -2.73
N ALA A 116 8.77 -4.13 -2.15
CA ALA A 116 8.36 -4.41 -0.80
C ALA A 116 9.49 -4.09 0.19
N ASN A 117 9.13 -3.73 1.42
CA ASN A 117 10.12 -3.72 2.47
C ASN A 117 10.29 -5.15 3.02
N GLN A 118 11.35 -5.39 3.81
CA GLN A 118 11.64 -6.73 4.34
C GLN A 118 10.51 -7.26 5.23
N HIS A 119 9.79 -6.36 5.89
CA HIS A 119 8.69 -6.74 6.79
C HIS A 119 7.44 -7.20 6.05
N ALA A 120 7.28 -6.78 4.80
CA ALA A 120 6.13 -7.11 3.98
C ALA A 120 6.36 -8.29 3.04
N LEU A 121 7.57 -8.83 2.99
CA LEU A 121 7.93 -9.91 2.06
C LEU A 121 6.97 -11.09 2.17
N ALA A 122 6.78 -11.64 3.37
CA ALA A 122 5.91 -12.79 3.57
C ALA A 122 4.45 -12.48 3.23
N PHE A 123 4.01 -11.26 3.50
CA PHE A 123 2.66 -10.81 3.16
C PHE A 123 2.42 -10.88 1.64
N TYR A 124 3.35 -10.32 0.85
CA TYR A 124 3.21 -10.33 -0.60
C TYR A 124 3.39 -11.74 -1.18
N GLU A 125 4.27 -12.55 -0.61
CA GLU A 125 4.41 -13.95 -1.04
C GLU A 125 3.09 -14.71 -0.87
N LYS A 126 2.41 -14.53 0.26
CA LYS A 126 1.10 -15.14 0.50
C LYS A 126 0.03 -14.62 -0.47
N ALA A 127 0.20 -13.41 -0.95
CA ALA A 127 -0.70 -12.83 -1.95
C ALA A 127 -0.36 -13.25 -3.39
N GLY A 128 0.61 -14.14 -3.57
CA GLY A 128 0.96 -14.69 -4.88
C GLY A 128 2.06 -13.94 -5.62
N PHE A 129 2.75 -13.02 -4.95
CA PHE A 129 3.87 -12.29 -5.54
C PHE A 129 5.17 -13.07 -5.38
N ALA A 130 6.08 -12.92 -6.33
CA ALA A 130 7.40 -13.53 -6.29
C ALA A 130 8.48 -12.47 -6.49
N VAL A 131 9.56 -12.57 -5.74
CA VAL A 131 10.73 -11.70 -5.91
C VAL A 131 11.42 -12.02 -7.23
N TYR A 132 11.76 -11.00 -8.00
CA TYR A 132 12.50 -11.19 -9.24
C TYR A 132 13.78 -10.34 -9.34
N ARG A 133 13.98 -9.40 -8.42
CA ARG A 133 15.24 -8.65 -8.28
C ARG A 133 15.26 -7.92 -6.94
N GLU A 134 16.40 -7.29 -6.61
CA GLU A 134 16.50 -6.33 -5.52
C GLU A 134 16.72 -4.93 -6.08
N ASP A 135 16.03 -3.94 -5.50
CA ASP A 135 16.22 -2.54 -5.82
C ASP A 135 16.89 -1.83 -4.65
N ALA A 136 17.79 -0.88 -4.95
CA ALA A 136 18.37 -0.02 -3.94
C ALA A 136 17.34 1.01 -3.50
N THR A 137 17.21 1.20 -2.18
CA THR A 137 16.34 2.22 -1.61
C THR A 137 17.12 3.07 -0.61
N MET A 138 16.53 4.18 -0.18
CA MET A 138 17.10 5.05 0.84
C MET A 138 17.42 4.30 2.15
N PHE A 139 16.72 3.21 2.43
CA PHE A 139 16.89 2.40 3.64
C PHE A 139 17.57 1.04 3.37
N GLY A 140 18.24 0.88 2.22
CA GLY A 140 18.93 -0.34 1.85
C GLY A 140 18.22 -1.11 0.73
N PRO A 141 18.70 -2.32 0.41
CA PRO A 141 18.08 -3.11 -0.66
C PRO A 141 16.70 -3.60 -0.26
N ALA A 142 15.78 -3.61 -1.24
CA ALA A 142 14.41 -4.05 -1.04
C ALA A 142 14.03 -5.04 -2.15
N PRO A 143 13.25 -6.10 -1.82
CA PRO A 143 12.82 -7.05 -2.82
C PRO A 143 11.80 -6.41 -3.78
N ARG A 144 12.07 -6.56 -5.07
CA ARG A 144 11.13 -6.19 -6.12
C ARG A 144 10.31 -7.41 -6.47
N MET A 145 9.00 -7.31 -6.36
CA MET A 145 8.09 -8.44 -6.50
C MET A 145 7.05 -8.20 -7.58
N ARG A 146 6.54 -9.28 -8.16
CA ARG A 146 5.48 -9.19 -9.17
C ARG A 146 4.53 -10.37 -9.09
N ARG A 147 3.32 -10.16 -9.57
CA ARG A 147 2.29 -11.17 -9.71
C ARG A 147 1.59 -11.00 -11.06
N ALA A 148 1.46 -12.10 -11.81
CA ALA A 148 0.61 -12.13 -13.00
C ALA A 148 -0.87 -12.11 -12.61
N VAL A 149 -1.70 -11.46 -13.39
CA VAL A 149 -3.13 -11.33 -13.11
C VAL A 149 -3.99 -11.68 -14.33
#